data_759f92d85fccd73b9f9c516a7ea2b418
#
_entry.id   759f92d85fccd73b9f9c516a7ea2b418
#
_cell.length_a   1.000
_cell.length_b   1.000
_cell.length_c   1.000
_cell.angle_alpha   90.00
_cell.angle_beta   90.00
_cell.angle_gamma   90.00
#
_symmetry.space_group_name_H-M   'P 1'
#
loop_
_entity.id
_entity.type
_entity.pdbx_description
1 polymer ?
#
loop_
_entity_poly.entity_id
_entity_poly.type
_entity_poly.pdbx_seq_one_letter_code
_entity_poly.pdbx_strand_id
1 'polypeptide(L)'
;MKLKELFATVTTDPDFEGFITTDQVVLAIDTSPKQDSDVDEFDVAYMGFTDKSSSLNPKEKTSSYYYHGESSMKTGNQRTIDFKAERYKGDPFQDFVTSFEMKYAKGQKSIVRYVQIDVLTGEGEIGKGTLILSDDGSGAPEENLSIGGSIKKSGAEPEKFTYQGFGGYTLTDKEPSDWSSKYSEYFTRVNGAFVAVPAGTSAPAWSKDKYYSKNKTL
;
A
#
# COMPACT_ATOMS: atom_id res chain seq x y z
N MET A 1 0.99 -4.35 12.00
CA MET A 1 2.22 -4.73 11.26
C MET A 1 2.46 -3.70 10.16
N LYS A 2 3.68 -3.19 10.04
CA LYS A 2 4.03 -2.24 8.99
C LYS A 2 4.37 -2.95 7.67
N LEU A 3 4.17 -2.27 6.55
CA LEU A 3 4.46 -2.83 5.23
C LEU A 3 5.94 -3.23 5.10
N LYS A 4 6.86 -2.41 5.61
CA LYS A 4 8.29 -2.74 5.65
C LYS A 4 8.61 -4.03 6.44
N GLU A 5 7.89 -4.29 7.52
CA GLU A 5 8.09 -5.50 8.33
C GLU A 5 7.67 -6.76 7.55
N LEU A 6 6.55 -6.68 6.82
CA LEU A 6 6.10 -7.75 5.95
C LEU A 6 7.15 -8.06 4.87
N PHE A 7 7.59 -7.05 4.13
CA PHE A 7 8.57 -7.23 3.05
C PHE A 7 10.00 -7.52 3.53
N ALA A 8 10.30 -7.32 4.80
CA ALA A 8 11.56 -7.81 5.38
C ALA A 8 11.62 -9.35 5.48
N THR A 9 10.45 -10.01 5.50
CA THR A 9 10.33 -11.47 5.64
C THR A 9 10.05 -12.19 4.31
N VAL A 10 9.71 -11.44 3.26
CA VAL A 10 9.34 -11.98 1.95
C VAL A 10 10.39 -11.56 0.93
N THR A 11 10.82 -12.51 0.10
CA THR A 11 11.64 -12.21 -1.08
C THR A 11 10.72 -11.97 -2.26
N THR A 12 10.77 -10.79 -2.84
CA THR A 12 10.03 -10.47 -4.07
C THR A 12 10.73 -11.05 -5.29
N ASP A 13 9.97 -11.62 -6.20
CA ASP A 13 10.40 -12.11 -7.50
C ASP A 13 9.55 -11.44 -8.58
N PRO A 14 10.03 -10.38 -9.23
CA PRO A 14 9.28 -9.68 -10.28
C PRO A 14 8.96 -10.54 -11.51
N ASP A 15 9.71 -11.62 -11.72
CA ASP A 15 9.54 -12.53 -12.84
C ASP A 15 8.73 -13.79 -12.43
N PHE A 16 8.06 -13.75 -11.29
CA PHE A 16 7.27 -14.88 -10.78
C PHE A 16 6.19 -15.30 -11.78
N GLU A 17 6.18 -16.58 -12.12
CA GLU A 17 5.15 -17.22 -12.93
C GLU A 17 4.41 -18.26 -12.09
N GLY A 18 3.11 -18.09 -11.87
CA GLY A 18 2.30 -19.02 -11.09
C GLY A 18 0.95 -18.46 -10.66
N PHE A 19 0.20 -19.24 -9.90
CA PHE A 19 -1.05 -18.79 -9.32
C PHE A 19 -0.79 -17.88 -8.11
N ILE A 20 -1.42 -16.70 -8.10
CA ILE A 20 -1.41 -15.78 -6.99
C ILE A 20 -2.63 -16.06 -6.13
N THR A 21 -2.44 -16.29 -4.84
CA THR A 21 -3.53 -16.50 -3.89
C THR A 21 -3.96 -15.17 -3.24
N THR A 22 -5.18 -15.12 -2.71
CA THR A 22 -5.74 -13.88 -2.16
C THR A 22 -4.96 -13.34 -0.97
N ASP A 23 -4.33 -14.20 -0.18
CA ASP A 23 -3.50 -13.86 0.96
C ASP A 23 -2.15 -13.23 0.55
N GLN A 24 -1.68 -13.50 -0.66
CA GLN A 24 -0.49 -12.89 -1.24
C GLN A 24 -0.71 -11.44 -1.69
N VAL A 25 -1.94 -11.05 -1.96
CA VAL A 25 -2.28 -9.65 -2.27
C VAL A 25 -2.71 -8.95 -0.99
N VAL A 26 -1.88 -8.09 -0.45
CA VAL A 26 -2.13 -7.39 0.80
C VAL A 26 -2.69 -5.99 0.58
N LEU A 27 -3.49 -5.54 1.54
CA LEU A 27 -4.01 -4.19 1.65
C LEU A 27 -3.31 -3.50 2.83
N ALA A 28 -2.80 -2.31 2.60
CA ALA A 28 -2.25 -1.47 3.66
C ALA A 28 -2.77 -0.03 3.52
N ILE A 29 -2.91 0.66 4.65
CA ILE A 29 -3.36 2.06 4.70
C ILE A 29 -2.40 2.92 5.50
N ASP A 30 -2.37 4.20 5.16
CA ASP A 30 -1.73 5.21 5.99
C ASP A 30 -2.62 5.53 7.19
N THR A 31 -2.17 5.17 8.38
CA THR A 31 -2.90 5.45 9.64
C THR A 31 -2.45 6.76 10.30
N SER A 32 -1.53 7.50 9.67
CA SER A 32 -1.08 8.78 10.19
C SER A 32 -2.19 9.85 10.12
N PRO A 33 -2.22 10.79 11.08
CA PRO A 33 -3.24 11.85 11.10
C PRO A 33 -3.21 12.77 9.87
N LYS A 34 -2.05 12.92 9.25
CA LYS A 34 -1.85 13.79 8.08
C LYS A 34 -1.93 13.07 6.74
N GLN A 35 -1.95 11.74 6.75
CA GLN A 35 -1.92 10.92 5.54
C GLN A 35 -0.71 11.24 4.63
N ASP A 36 0.45 11.48 5.24
CA ASP A 36 1.70 11.87 4.57
C ASP A 36 2.89 10.95 4.88
N SER A 37 2.63 9.81 5.55
CA SER A 37 3.67 8.83 5.87
C SER A 37 4.30 8.23 4.62
N ASP A 38 5.54 7.78 4.71
CA ASP A 38 6.13 6.92 3.69
C ASP A 38 5.36 5.59 3.61
N VAL A 39 5.30 4.98 2.43
CA VAL A 39 4.58 3.72 2.20
C VAL A 39 5.10 2.58 3.08
N ASP A 40 6.38 2.60 3.44
CA ASP A 40 7.00 1.65 4.37
C ASP A 40 6.30 1.63 5.75
N GLU A 41 5.71 2.75 6.16
CA GLU A 41 5.02 2.93 7.44
C GLU A 41 3.52 2.63 7.38
N PHE A 42 2.98 2.26 6.23
CA PHE A 42 1.56 1.88 6.12
C PHE A 42 1.27 0.63 6.94
N ASP A 43 0.13 0.62 7.58
CA ASP A 43 -0.33 -0.51 8.37
C ASP A 43 -1.09 -1.51 7.49
N VAL A 44 -0.60 -2.75 7.51
CA VAL A 44 -1.15 -3.86 6.75
C VAL A 44 -2.40 -4.40 7.43
N ALA A 45 -3.43 -4.70 6.64
CA ALA A 45 -4.60 -5.47 7.05
C ALA A 45 -4.17 -6.93 7.30
N TYR A 46 -3.81 -7.25 8.55
CA TYR A 46 -3.11 -8.50 8.89
C TYR A 46 -3.91 -9.39 9.83
N MET A 47 -4.14 -8.96 11.08
CA MET A 47 -4.76 -9.81 12.09
C MET A 47 -6.28 -9.87 11.94
N GLY A 48 -6.83 -11.07 11.98
CA GLY A 48 -8.29 -11.31 12.00
C GLY A 48 -9.01 -11.02 10.69
N PHE A 49 -8.34 -10.66 9.61
CA PHE A 49 -9.00 -10.45 8.31
C PHE A 49 -9.47 -11.78 7.74
N THR A 50 -10.76 -11.87 7.46
CA THR A 50 -11.44 -13.09 6.97
C THR A 50 -11.81 -12.99 5.49
N ASP A 51 -12.01 -11.78 4.97
CA ASP A 51 -12.39 -11.56 3.59
C ASP A 51 -11.84 -10.21 3.06
N LYS A 52 -11.45 -10.23 1.80
CA LYS A 52 -11.06 -9.06 1.04
C LYS A 52 -11.45 -9.25 -0.40
N SER A 53 -12.20 -8.32 -0.94
CA SER A 53 -12.56 -8.31 -2.35
C SER A 53 -12.26 -6.96 -3.00
N SER A 54 -11.91 -7.01 -4.27
CA SER A 54 -11.54 -5.83 -5.03
C SER A 54 -12.31 -5.77 -6.33
N SER A 55 -12.91 -4.63 -6.64
CA SER A 55 -13.66 -4.42 -7.87
C SER A 55 -13.31 -3.10 -8.54
N LEU A 56 -13.29 -3.09 -9.88
CA LEU A 56 -13.03 -1.89 -10.65
C LEU A 56 -14.28 -1.07 -10.94
N ASN A 57 -15.47 -1.70 -10.93
CA ASN A 57 -16.76 -1.09 -11.22
C ASN A 57 -16.66 -0.12 -12.41
N PRO A 58 -16.40 -0.64 -13.63
CA PRO A 58 -16.21 0.22 -14.81
C PRO A 58 -17.48 0.99 -15.12
N LYS A 59 -17.31 2.24 -15.51
CA LYS A 59 -18.39 3.07 -16.07
C LYS A 59 -18.24 3.08 -17.58
N GLU A 60 -19.33 2.85 -18.27
CA GLU A 60 -19.37 2.82 -19.72
C GLU A 60 -20.49 3.71 -20.26
N LYS A 61 -20.28 4.19 -21.47
CA LYS A 61 -21.26 4.93 -22.26
C LYS A 61 -21.42 4.20 -23.58
N THR A 62 -22.65 3.78 -23.87
CA THR A 62 -23.03 3.19 -25.15
C THR A 62 -23.68 4.26 -26.04
N SER A 63 -23.28 4.31 -27.29
CA SER A 63 -23.85 5.20 -28.30
C SER A 63 -24.20 4.38 -29.54
N SER A 64 -25.41 4.61 -30.09
CA SER A 64 -25.83 4.01 -31.37
C SER A 64 -25.64 5.02 -32.50
N TYR A 65 -24.99 4.58 -33.54
CA TYR A 65 -24.74 5.42 -34.73
C TYR A 65 -25.48 4.87 -35.95
N TYR A 66 -26.03 5.75 -36.75
CA TYR A 66 -26.57 5.38 -38.04
C TYR A 66 -25.51 4.70 -38.91
N TYR A 67 -25.82 3.53 -39.47
CA TYR A 67 -24.95 2.71 -40.33
C TYR A 67 -23.75 2.02 -39.61
N HIS A 68 -23.45 2.29 -38.34
CA HIS A 68 -22.29 1.70 -37.64
C HIS A 68 -22.67 0.86 -36.42
N GLY A 69 -23.98 0.81 -36.07
CA GLY A 69 -24.44 0.04 -34.91
C GLY A 69 -24.09 0.67 -33.57
N GLU A 70 -24.04 -0.17 -32.55
CA GLU A 70 -23.72 0.27 -31.19
C GLU A 70 -22.19 0.26 -30.93
N SER A 71 -21.73 1.29 -30.23
CA SER A 71 -20.35 1.42 -29.78
C SER A 71 -20.32 1.72 -28.28
N SER A 72 -19.64 0.88 -27.52
CA SER A 72 -19.44 1.09 -26.08
C SER A 72 -18.05 1.65 -25.79
N MET A 73 -18.00 2.68 -24.94
CA MET A 73 -16.77 3.33 -24.50
C MET A 73 -16.69 3.30 -22.97
N LYS A 74 -15.57 2.83 -22.44
CA LYS A 74 -15.28 2.92 -21.01
C LYS A 74 -14.96 4.37 -20.65
N THR A 75 -15.70 4.94 -19.70
CA THR A 75 -15.57 6.36 -19.29
C THR A 75 -14.83 6.53 -17.95
N GLY A 76 -14.60 5.44 -17.21
CA GLY A 76 -13.87 5.49 -15.96
C GLY A 76 -14.03 4.21 -15.14
N ASN A 77 -13.44 4.22 -13.94
CA ASN A 77 -13.57 3.16 -12.95
C ASN A 77 -13.95 3.75 -11.58
N GLN A 78 -14.72 3.00 -10.82
CA GLN A 78 -14.93 3.25 -9.40
C GLN A 78 -14.29 2.13 -8.60
N ARG A 79 -12.97 2.22 -8.40
CA ARG A 79 -12.22 1.25 -7.60
C ARG A 79 -12.83 1.13 -6.23
N THR A 80 -13.14 -0.09 -5.80
CA THR A 80 -13.65 -0.41 -4.47
C THR A 80 -12.87 -1.60 -3.94
N ILE A 81 -12.44 -1.52 -2.69
CA ILE A 81 -11.79 -2.60 -1.96
C ILE A 81 -12.64 -2.81 -0.70
N ASP A 82 -13.33 -3.93 -0.63
CA ASP A 82 -14.13 -4.33 0.53
C ASP A 82 -13.29 -5.24 1.42
N PHE A 83 -13.49 -5.15 2.74
CA PHE A 83 -12.82 -5.98 3.71
C PHE A 83 -13.74 -6.38 4.86
N LYS A 84 -13.48 -7.57 5.43
CA LYS A 84 -14.09 -8.04 6.67
C LYS A 84 -13.01 -8.60 7.58
N ALA A 85 -13.21 -8.43 8.89
CA ALA A 85 -12.30 -8.96 9.88
C ALA A 85 -13.05 -9.28 11.18
N GLU A 86 -12.50 -10.23 11.93
CA GLU A 86 -12.80 -10.37 13.36
C GLU A 86 -11.98 -9.34 14.13
N ARG A 87 -12.63 -8.60 15.02
CA ARG A 87 -12.00 -7.48 15.71
C ARG A 87 -10.88 -7.94 16.63
N TYR A 88 -9.66 -7.57 16.28
CA TYR A 88 -8.48 -7.74 17.11
C TYR A 88 -7.99 -6.38 17.61
N LYS A 89 -8.14 -6.12 18.92
CA LYS A 89 -7.66 -4.90 19.54
C LYS A 89 -6.13 -4.94 19.66
N GLY A 90 -5.47 -3.89 19.16
CA GLY A 90 -4.01 -3.81 19.08
C GLY A 90 -3.46 -4.01 17.66
N ASP A 91 -4.32 -4.35 16.68
CA ASP A 91 -3.96 -4.23 15.27
C ASP A 91 -4.12 -2.77 14.82
N PRO A 92 -3.05 -2.11 14.36
CA PRO A 92 -3.09 -0.68 14.05
C PRO A 92 -4.08 -0.33 12.94
N PHE A 93 -4.23 -1.20 11.92
CA PHE A 93 -5.22 -1.00 10.86
C PHE A 93 -6.64 -1.00 11.44
N GLN A 94 -6.99 -2.03 12.21
CA GLN A 94 -8.33 -2.16 12.79
C GLN A 94 -8.60 -1.07 13.83
N ASP A 95 -7.61 -0.74 14.68
CA ASP A 95 -7.76 0.30 15.69
C ASP A 95 -7.99 1.67 15.04
N PHE A 96 -7.33 1.97 13.92
CA PHE A 96 -7.56 3.19 13.15
C PHE A 96 -8.96 3.22 12.54
N VAL A 97 -9.37 2.16 11.83
CA VAL A 97 -10.68 2.08 11.14
C VAL A 97 -11.84 2.18 12.12
N THR A 98 -11.70 1.56 13.30
CA THR A 98 -12.75 1.56 14.34
C THR A 98 -12.63 2.73 15.32
N SER A 99 -11.65 3.63 15.15
CA SER A 99 -11.52 4.82 15.99
C SER A 99 -12.77 5.72 15.88
N PHE A 100 -13.08 6.44 16.95
CA PHE A 100 -14.24 7.35 16.97
C PHE A 100 -14.14 8.40 15.88
N GLU A 101 -12.95 8.95 15.67
CA GLU A 101 -12.65 9.95 14.67
C GLU A 101 -12.93 9.43 13.25
N MET A 102 -12.50 8.22 12.93
CA MET A 102 -12.67 7.63 11.60
C MET A 102 -14.10 7.14 11.35
N LYS A 103 -14.76 6.55 12.36
CA LYS A 103 -16.16 6.10 12.26
C LYS A 103 -17.12 7.22 11.85
N TYR A 104 -16.90 8.42 12.36
CA TYR A 104 -17.76 9.58 12.12
C TYR A 104 -17.13 10.63 11.19
N ALA A 105 -15.99 10.29 10.56
CA ALA A 105 -15.33 11.17 9.61
C ALA A 105 -16.24 11.49 8.41
N LYS A 106 -16.20 12.73 7.96
CA LYS A 106 -16.97 13.21 6.79
C LYS A 106 -16.06 13.98 5.83
N GLY A 107 -16.36 13.86 4.54
CA GLY A 107 -15.65 14.58 3.49
C GLY A 107 -14.16 14.23 3.47
N GLN A 108 -13.29 15.22 3.46
CA GLN A 108 -11.84 15.05 3.38
C GLN A 108 -11.24 14.23 4.53
N LYS A 109 -11.87 14.24 5.70
CA LYS A 109 -11.40 13.50 6.88
C LYS A 109 -11.56 11.98 6.77
N SER A 110 -12.43 11.51 5.88
CA SER A 110 -12.62 10.09 5.60
C SER A 110 -11.75 9.54 4.47
N ILE A 111 -10.93 10.40 3.85
CA ILE A 111 -10.03 9.99 2.78
C ILE A 111 -8.73 9.46 3.39
N VAL A 112 -8.36 8.26 3.00
CA VAL A 112 -7.12 7.59 3.39
C VAL A 112 -6.28 7.26 2.16
N ARG A 113 -4.95 7.24 2.34
CA ARG A 113 -4.05 6.66 1.36
C ARG A 113 -4.01 5.17 1.56
N TYR A 114 -4.07 4.41 0.48
CA TYR A 114 -3.97 2.96 0.52
C TYR A 114 -2.97 2.44 -0.50
N VAL A 115 -2.48 1.27 -0.23
CA VAL A 115 -1.71 0.43 -1.15
C VAL A 115 -2.37 -0.95 -1.19
N GLN A 116 -2.56 -1.47 -2.39
CA GLN A 116 -2.87 -2.89 -2.60
C GLN A 116 -1.76 -3.49 -3.44
N ILE A 117 -1.09 -4.52 -2.92
CA ILE A 117 0.14 -5.02 -3.49
C ILE A 117 0.23 -6.55 -3.38
N ASP A 118 0.75 -7.17 -4.43
CA ASP A 118 1.15 -8.56 -4.43
C ASP A 118 2.54 -8.68 -3.78
N VAL A 119 2.62 -9.46 -2.71
CA VAL A 119 3.87 -9.62 -1.95
C VAL A 119 4.92 -10.44 -2.68
N LEU A 120 4.54 -11.28 -3.65
CA LEU A 120 5.48 -12.09 -4.41
C LEU A 120 6.19 -11.26 -5.47
N THR A 121 5.43 -10.50 -6.27
CA THR A 121 5.99 -9.69 -7.36
C THR A 121 6.44 -8.30 -6.90
N GLY A 122 5.89 -7.83 -5.78
CA GLY A 122 6.06 -6.44 -5.35
C GLY A 122 5.26 -5.44 -6.19
N GLU A 123 4.45 -5.91 -7.15
CA GLU A 123 3.63 -5.04 -7.99
C GLU A 123 2.26 -4.78 -7.37
N GLY A 124 1.74 -3.58 -7.56
CA GLY A 124 0.44 -3.20 -7.03
C GLY A 124 -0.02 -1.82 -7.47
N GLU A 125 -0.90 -1.27 -6.69
CA GLU A 125 -1.44 0.07 -6.89
C GLU A 125 -1.39 0.89 -5.59
N ILE A 126 -1.15 2.18 -5.73
CA ILE A 126 -1.25 3.16 -4.65
C ILE A 126 -2.31 4.20 -5.02
N GLY A 127 -3.15 4.57 -4.07
CA GLY A 127 -4.22 5.52 -4.34
C GLY A 127 -4.76 6.20 -3.09
N LYS A 128 -5.77 7.03 -3.31
CA LYS A 128 -6.58 7.64 -2.25
C LYS A 128 -8.01 7.14 -2.35
N GLY A 129 -8.60 6.82 -1.22
CA GLY A 129 -9.98 6.36 -1.17
C GLY A 129 -10.72 6.83 0.07
N THR A 130 -12.02 6.95 -0.04
CA THR A 130 -12.90 7.19 1.09
C THR A 130 -13.09 5.89 1.85
N LEU A 131 -12.66 5.88 3.10
CA LEU A 131 -12.88 4.77 4.02
C LEU A 131 -14.31 4.85 4.59
N ILE A 132 -15.05 3.77 4.46
CA ILE A 132 -16.44 3.65 4.92
C ILE A 132 -16.52 2.38 5.77
N LEU A 133 -16.70 2.54 7.06
CA LEU A 133 -16.99 1.41 7.95
C LEU A 133 -18.50 1.12 7.84
N SER A 134 -18.85 -0.08 7.42
CA SER A 134 -20.24 -0.52 7.24
C SER A 134 -20.73 -1.40 8.39
N ASP A 135 -19.83 -2.10 9.06
CA ASP A 135 -20.08 -2.93 10.22
C ASP A 135 -19.02 -2.63 11.27
N ASP A 136 -19.44 -2.18 12.44
CA ASP A 136 -18.55 -1.78 13.53
C ASP A 136 -18.66 -2.67 14.78
N GLY A 137 -19.38 -3.78 14.63
CA GLY A 137 -19.52 -4.76 15.70
C GLY A 137 -20.79 -5.57 15.59
N SER A 138 -20.76 -6.65 14.86
CA SER A 138 -21.81 -7.67 14.82
C SER A 138 -21.26 -9.01 15.30
N GLY A 139 -22.14 -9.87 15.80
CA GLY A 139 -21.82 -11.22 16.27
C GLY A 139 -22.84 -11.70 17.30
N ALA A 140 -22.94 -13.00 17.49
CA ALA A 140 -23.70 -13.58 18.58
C ALA A 140 -22.92 -13.49 19.91
N PRO A 141 -23.58 -13.62 21.08
CA PRO A 141 -22.87 -13.77 22.33
C PRO A 141 -21.83 -14.89 22.26
N GLU A 142 -20.64 -14.66 22.78
CA GLU A 142 -19.48 -15.59 22.77
C GLU A 142 -18.74 -15.72 21.43
N GLU A 143 -19.19 -15.06 20.35
CA GLU A 143 -18.46 -14.96 19.10
C GLU A 143 -17.53 -13.73 19.07
N ASN A 144 -16.51 -13.80 18.23
CA ASN A 144 -15.67 -12.64 17.98
C ASN A 144 -16.47 -11.54 17.28
N LEU A 145 -16.22 -10.31 17.69
CA LEU A 145 -16.88 -9.14 17.09
C LEU A 145 -16.45 -9.00 15.62
N SER A 146 -17.41 -9.00 14.70
CA SER A 146 -17.15 -8.77 13.28
C SER A 146 -17.11 -7.28 12.96
N ILE A 147 -16.16 -6.88 12.12
CA ILE A 147 -16.09 -5.54 11.54
C ILE A 147 -15.98 -5.64 10.02
N GLY A 148 -16.51 -4.66 9.32
CA GLY A 148 -16.44 -4.63 7.87
C GLY A 148 -16.53 -3.23 7.31
N GLY A 149 -15.90 -3.05 6.16
CA GLY A 149 -15.89 -1.75 5.50
C GLY A 149 -15.42 -1.80 4.08
N SER A 150 -15.34 -0.63 3.48
CA SER A 150 -14.85 -0.47 2.11
C SER A 150 -13.98 0.77 1.96
N ILE A 151 -13.00 0.69 1.06
CA ILE A 151 -12.24 1.83 0.58
C ILE A 151 -12.66 2.08 -0.86
N LYS A 152 -13.31 3.23 -1.12
CA LYS A 152 -13.78 3.61 -2.45
C LYS A 152 -12.92 4.74 -3.00
N LYS A 153 -12.40 4.55 -4.22
CA LYS A 153 -11.56 5.55 -4.89
C LYS A 153 -12.10 6.96 -4.71
N SER A 154 -11.22 7.88 -4.32
CA SER A 154 -11.51 9.31 -4.20
C SER A 154 -10.47 10.12 -4.99
N GLY A 155 -10.92 10.90 -5.96
CA GLY A 155 -10.04 11.71 -6.81
C GLY A 155 -9.46 10.95 -8.00
N ALA A 156 -8.16 11.08 -8.23
CA ALA A 156 -7.45 10.48 -9.35
C ALA A 156 -7.53 8.95 -9.39
N GLU A 157 -7.26 8.36 -10.53
CA GLU A 157 -7.06 6.91 -10.65
C GLU A 157 -5.85 6.50 -9.80
N PRO A 158 -5.87 5.27 -9.21
CA PRO A 158 -4.70 4.73 -8.56
C PRO A 158 -3.51 4.64 -9.53
N GLU A 159 -2.33 4.86 -9.01
CA GLU A 159 -1.09 4.78 -9.78
C GLU A 159 -0.49 3.38 -9.65
N LYS A 160 0.16 2.88 -10.72
CA LYS A 160 0.96 1.65 -10.65
C LYS A 160 2.09 1.90 -9.66
N PHE A 161 2.31 0.92 -8.80
CA PHE A 161 3.30 0.99 -7.75
C PHE A 161 4.10 -0.31 -7.70
N THR A 162 5.40 -0.21 -7.51
CA THR A 162 6.28 -1.36 -7.34
C THR A 162 7.05 -1.19 -6.03
N TYR A 163 6.83 -2.12 -5.13
CA TYR A 163 7.53 -2.17 -3.85
C TYR A 163 8.74 -3.09 -3.97
N GLN A 164 9.91 -2.56 -3.65
CA GLN A 164 11.11 -3.37 -3.59
C GLN A 164 11.31 -3.86 -2.16
N GLY A 165 11.41 -5.19 -1.99
CA GLY A 165 11.82 -5.77 -0.71
C GLY A 165 13.24 -5.33 -0.31
N PHE A 166 13.65 -5.65 0.91
CA PHE A 166 15.00 -5.32 1.41
C PHE A 166 16.09 -6.26 0.85
N GLY A 167 15.72 -7.32 0.13
CA GLY A 167 16.66 -8.26 -0.48
C GLY A 167 17.63 -7.56 -1.43
N GLY A 168 18.92 -7.69 -1.18
CA GLY A 168 19.97 -7.06 -1.97
C GLY A 168 20.41 -5.67 -1.50
N TYR A 169 19.81 -5.14 -0.44
CA TYR A 169 20.23 -3.87 0.16
C TYR A 169 20.38 -3.98 1.67
N THR A 170 21.42 -3.36 2.21
CA THR A 170 21.71 -3.33 3.66
C THR A 170 21.76 -1.89 4.13
N LEU A 171 21.05 -1.61 5.24
CA LEU A 171 21.09 -0.29 5.88
C LEU A 171 22.51 0.03 6.36
N THR A 172 22.95 1.24 6.11
CA THR A 172 24.28 1.72 6.52
C THR A 172 24.15 2.41 7.88
N ASP A 173 24.51 1.70 8.95
CA ASP A 173 24.37 2.18 10.34
C ASP A 173 25.38 3.25 10.76
N LYS A 174 26.51 3.32 10.04
CA LYS A 174 27.61 4.26 10.31
C LYS A 174 28.02 4.96 9.03
N GLU A 175 28.49 6.20 9.15
CA GLU A 175 29.06 6.93 8.02
C GLU A 175 30.27 6.16 7.46
N PRO A 176 30.23 5.77 6.17
CA PRO A 176 31.37 5.15 5.52
C PRO A 176 32.56 6.10 5.45
N SER A 177 33.77 5.60 5.65
CA SER A 177 34.99 6.41 5.58
C SER A 177 35.22 7.04 4.21
N ASP A 178 34.61 6.47 3.17
CA ASP A 178 34.71 6.93 1.78
C ASP A 178 33.40 7.63 1.31
N TRP A 179 32.51 8.00 2.25
CA TRP A 179 31.22 8.63 1.95
C TRP A 179 31.35 9.83 1.00
N SER A 180 32.29 10.72 1.24
CA SER A 180 32.46 11.92 0.45
C SER A 180 32.81 11.67 -1.04
N SER A 181 33.38 10.50 -1.37
CA SER A 181 33.78 10.12 -2.72
C SER A 181 32.85 9.09 -3.39
N LYS A 182 32.14 8.28 -2.60
CA LYS A 182 31.34 7.16 -3.13
C LYS A 182 29.86 7.23 -2.76
N TYR A 183 29.35 8.37 -2.28
CA TYR A 183 27.94 8.50 -1.90
C TYR A 183 26.96 8.14 -3.02
N SER A 184 27.33 8.29 -4.28
CA SER A 184 26.51 7.91 -5.43
C SER A 184 26.38 6.39 -5.64
N GLU A 185 27.16 5.58 -4.93
CA GLU A 185 27.03 4.11 -4.90
C GLU A 185 25.99 3.63 -3.86
N TYR A 186 25.50 4.55 -3.04
CA TYR A 186 24.50 4.29 -2.02
C TYR A 186 23.07 4.62 -2.51
N PHE A 187 22.10 4.13 -1.80
CA PHE A 187 20.69 4.27 -2.14
C PHE A 187 19.92 4.86 -0.97
N THR A 188 18.87 5.60 -1.28
CA THR A 188 17.85 6.01 -0.32
C THR A 188 16.57 5.25 -0.64
N ARG A 189 15.71 5.06 0.37
CA ARG A 189 14.42 4.42 0.17
C ARG A 189 13.34 5.49 0.07
N VAL A 190 12.56 5.45 -1.01
CA VAL A 190 11.48 6.40 -1.28
C VAL A 190 10.28 5.61 -1.78
N ASN A 191 9.14 5.71 -1.10
CA ASN A 191 7.91 4.99 -1.43
C ASN A 191 8.16 3.49 -1.68
N GLY A 192 8.93 2.83 -0.82
CA GLY A 192 9.22 1.40 -0.93
C GLY A 192 10.23 1.00 -2.01
N ALA A 193 10.80 1.93 -2.77
CA ALA A 193 11.80 1.68 -3.79
C ALA A 193 13.17 2.23 -3.40
N PHE A 194 14.24 1.54 -3.81
CA PHE A 194 15.62 2.01 -3.63
C PHE A 194 16.03 2.92 -4.79
N VAL A 195 16.33 4.17 -4.47
CA VAL A 195 16.74 5.19 -5.43
C VAL A 195 18.20 5.54 -5.16
N ALA A 196 19.04 5.46 -6.18
CA ALA A 196 20.44 5.84 -6.04
C ALA A 196 20.59 7.31 -5.60
N VAL A 197 21.51 7.58 -4.70
CA VAL A 197 21.85 8.96 -4.33
C VAL A 197 22.39 9.67 -5.56
N PRO A 198 21.79 10.79 -6.01
CA PRO A 198 22.23 11.45 -7.24
C PRO A 198 23.68 11.90 -7.14
N ALA A 199 24.46 11.65 -8.19
CA ALA A 199 25.80 12.22 -8.32
C ALA A 199 25.69 13.74 -8.42
N GLY A 200 26.48 14.46 -7.63
CA GLY A 200 26.50 15.91 -7.57
C GLY A 200 27.92 16.44 -7.33
N THR A 201 28.04 17.74 -7.13
CA THR A 201 29.31 18.39 -6.86
C THR A 201 29.87 18.14 -5.45
N SER A 202 28.99 17.72 -4.52
CA SER A 202 29.36 17.39 -3.14
C SER A 202 28.44 16.31 -2.57
N ALA A 203 28.97 15.48 -1.67
CA ALA A 203 28.21 14.49 -0.95
C ALA A 203 27.17 15.19 -0.07
N PRO A 204 25.91 14.66 -0.02
CA PRO A 204 24.94 15.13 0.96
C PRO A 204 25.43 14.80 2.38
N ALA A 205 24.96 15.56 3.36
CA ALA A 205 25.24 15.23 4.76
C ALA A 205 24.75 13.83 5.09
N TRP A 206 25.65 13.02 5.66
CA TRP A 206 25.27 11.69 6.09
C TRP A 206 24.25 11.74 7.23
N SER A 207 23.29 10.82 7.22
CA SER A 207 22.28 10.67 8.26
C SER A 207 22.08 9.19 8.56
N LYS A 208 22.05 8.84 9.83
CA LYS A 208 21.76 7.47 10.29
C LYS A 208 20.38 7.03 9.77
N ASP A 209 20.26 5.74 9.47
CA ASP A 209 18.99 5.09 9.04
C ASP A 209 18.38 5.63 7.73
N LYS A 210 19.18 6.30 6.91
CA LYS A 210 18.74 6.89 5.64
C LYS A 210 19.33 6.22 4.40
N TYR A 211 20.54 5.71 4.49
CA TYR A 211 21.29 5.22 3.33
C TYR A 211 21.50 3.71 3.36
N TYR A 212 21.44 3.11 2.19
CA TYR A 212 21.58 1.68 1.97
C TYR A 212 22.70 1.39 1.00
N SER A 213 23.50 0.36 1.29
CA SER A 213 24.45 -0.21 0.34
C SER A 213 23.82 -1.39 -0.38
N LYS A 214 24.07 -1.53 -1.67
CA LYS A 214 23.67 -2.71 -2.44
C LYS A 214 24.56 -3.89 -2.06
N ASN A 215 23.96 -5.03 -1.70
CA ASN A 215 24.71 -6.25 -1.41
C ASN A 215 25.43 -6.69 -2.69
N LYS A 216 26.73 -7.00 -2.58
CA LYS A 216 27.43 -7.61 -3.69
C LYS A 216 26.86 -9.00 -3.91
N THR A 217 26.35 -9.27 -5.09
CA THR A 217 26.02 -10.63 -5.53
C THR A 217 27.30 -11.45 -5.44
N LEU A 218 27.29 -12.51 -4.62
CA LEU A 218 28.38 -13.46 -4.51
C LEU A 218 28.47 -14.29 -5.78
#